data_d02dfae3aae470660a45e877115611fc
#
_entry.id   d02dfae3aae470660a45e877115611fc
#
_cell.length_a   1.000
_cell.length_b   1.000
_cell.length_c   1.000
_cell.angle_alpha   90.00
_cell.angle_beta   90.00
_cell.angle_gamma   90.00
#
_symmetry.space_group_name_H-M   'P 1'
#
loop_
_entity.id
_entity.type
_entity.pdbx_description
1 polymer ?
#
loop_
_entity_poly.entity_id
_entity_poly.type
_entity_poly.pdbx_seq_one_letter_code
_entity_poly.pdbx_strand_id
1 'polypeptide(L)'
;MKRLMMIAGPNGAGKTTTAKAFLNQHKEHYNEFLNADEIARGLSPLHPEKVNRQAGELMIKRFHSCVKSNTSFAFETTASGLTYATHLKNAKKNGYEINLMYLWIANPDQAIKRVAFRVQQGGHNIPVEDIIRRYYRGIKNILNLYLSMADTALILDNSTVGSGIKKIIAKKELGLQLHIEDNEIWEKIQELANVKG
;
A
#
# COMPACT_ATOMS: atom_id res chain seq x y z
N MET A 1 -9.20 10.30 18.12
CA MET A 1 -9.01 8.88 17.83
C MET A 1 -7.72 8.74 17.02
N LYS A 2 -6.83 7.80 17.37
CA LYS A 2 -5.56 7.61 16.65
C LYS A 2 -5.82 6.75 15.42
N ARG A 3 -5.39 7.21 14.24
CA ARG A 3 -5.60 6.51 12.96
C ARG A 3 -4.28 6.13 12.31
N LEU A 4 -4.22 4.91 11.80
CA LEU A 4 -3.12 4.42 10.99
C LEU A 4 -3.68 3.94 9.65
N MET A 5 -3.27 4.59 8.56
CA MET A 5 -3.67 4.21 7.20
C MET A 5 -2.55 3.42 6.52
N MET A 6 -2.84 2.19 6.15
CA MET A 6 -2.00 1.38 5.28
C MET A 6 -2.46 1.56 3.82
N ILE A 7 -1.63 2.18 2.98
CA ILE A 7 -1.88 2.33 1.55
C ILE A 7 -1.05 1.29 0.82
N ALA A 8 -1.72 0.29 0.28
CA ALA A 8 -1.10 -0.90 -0.26
C ALA A 8 -1.44 -1.12 -1.74
N GLY A 9 -0.62 -1.92 -2.42
CA GLY A 9 -0.83 -2.28 -3.83
C GLY A 9 0.48 -2.57 -4.56
N PRO A 10 0.44 -3.21 -5.73
CA PRO A 10 1.64 -3.57 -6.47
C PRO A 10 2.43 -2.34 -6.94
N ASN A 11 3.66 -2.59 -7.41
CA ASN A 11 4.43 -1.55 -8.07
C ASN A 11 3.64 -1.02 -9.28
N GLY A 12 3.68 0.26 -9.55
CA GLY A 12 2.91 0.87 -10.64
C GLY A 12 1.40 1.05 -10.39
N ALA A 13 0.85 0.62 -9.23
CA ALA A 13 -0.56 0.78 -8.92
C ALA A 13 -1.01 2.23 -8.61
N GLY A 14 -0.11 3.20 -8.62
CA GLY A 14 -0.45 4.61 -8.37
C GLY A 14 -0.67 4.94 -6.89
N LYS A 15 -0.09 4.17 -5.97
CA LYS A 15 -0.21 4.36 -4.52
C LYS A 15 0.16 5.77 -4.07
N THR A 16 1.35 6.23 -4.41
CA THR A 16 1.86 7.54 -3.97
C THR A 16 0.98 8.70 -4.45
N THR A 17 0.52 8.65 -5.71
CA THR A 17 -0.40 9.65 -6.27
C THR A 17 -1.73 9.66 -5.51
N THR A 18 -2.30 8.47 -5.28
CA THR A 18 -3.56 8.33 -4.54
C THR A 18 -3.40 8.74 -3.09
N ALA A 19 -2.30 8.33 -2.44
CA ALA A 19 -1.99 8.72 -1.07
C ALA A 19 -1.94 10.24 -0.91
N LYS A 20 -1.19 10.93 -1.77
CA LYS A 20 -1.07 12.39 -1.71
C LYS A 20 -2.41 13.09 -1.92
N ALA A 21 -3.21 12.64 -2.89
CA ALA A 21 -4.55 13.20 -3.14
C ALA A 21 -5.48 12.98 -1.93
N PHE A 22 -5.54 11.76 -1.41
CA PHE A 22 -6.36 11.41 -0.26
C PHE A 22 -5.95 12.18 1.00
N LEU A 23 -4.65 12.16 1.34
CA LEU A 23 -4.13 12.82 2.54
C LEU A 23 -4.27 14.35 2.47
N ASN A 24 -4.19 14.95 1.29
CA ASN A 24 -4.45 16.37 1.11
C ASN A 24 -5.90 16.76 1.42
N GLN A 25 -6.87 15.86 1.14
CA GLN A 25 -8.28 16.05 1.49
C GLN A 25 -8.60 15.77 2.95
N HIS A 26 -7.73 15.03 3.66
CA HIS A 26 -7.91 14.57 5.04
C HIS A 26 -6.76 14.99 5.96
N LYS A 27 -6.21 16.19 5.75
CA LYS A 27 -5.03 16.70 6.50
C LYS A 27 -5.27 16.75 8.02
N GLU A 28 -6.50 16.96 8.42
CA GLU A 28 -6.90 17.00 9.83
C GLU A 28 -6.83 15.64 10.53
N HIS A 29 -6.75 14.55 9.76
CA HIS A 29 -6.76 13.20 10.28
C HIS A 29 -5.40 12.52 10.30
N TYR A 30 -4.46 12.97 9.45
CA TYR A 30 -3.14 12.35 9.28
C TYR A 30 -2.03 13.40 9.28
N ASN A 31 -1.11 13.29 10.23
CA ASN A 31 -0.03 14.25 10.42
C ASN A 31 1.25 13.87 9.68
N GLU A 32 1.39 12.58 9.31
CA GLU A 32 2.60 12.03 8.71
C GLU A 32 2.26 11.06 7.58
N PHE A 33 3.12 11.06 6.56
CA PHE A 33 3.10 10.05 5.50
C PHE A 33 4.47 9.42 5.32
N LEU A 34 4.55 8.10 5.51
CA LEU A 34 5.78 7.33 5.45
C LEU A 34 5.86 6.57 4.13
N ASN A 35 6.91 6.84 3.35
CA ASN A 35 7.18 6.18 2.08
C ASN A 35 8.68 5.89 1.96
N ALA A 36 9.04 4.61 1.87
CA ALA A 36 10.44 4.18 1.78
C ALA A 36 11.14 4.70 0.52
N ASP A 37 10.45 4.78 -0.62
CA ASP A 37 11.02 5.28 -1.86
C ASP A 37 11.34 6.79 -1.76
N GLU A 38 10.51 7.57 -1.06
CA GLU A 38 10.77 8.99 -0.80
C GLU A 38 11.92 9.18 0.20
N ILE A 39 12.00 8.35 1.23
CA ILE A 39 13.13 8.35 2.17
C ILE A 39 14.43 8.02 1.42
N ALA A 40 14.42 7.00 0.55
CA ALA A 40 15.59 6.64 -0.25
C ALA A 40 16.06 7.79 -1.15
N ARG A 41 15.15 8.49 -1.81
CA ARG A 41 15.46 9.68 -2.61
C ARG A 41 16.04 10.82 -1.77
N GLY A 42 15.53 11.01 -0.55
CA GLY A 42 16.09 12.00 0.38
C GLY A 42 17.50 11.67 0.85
N LEU A 43 17.81 10.38 1.02
CA LEU A 43 19.13 9.91 1.43
C LEU A 43 20.15 9.93 0.27
N SER A 44 19.73 9.56 -0.93
CA SER A 44 20.58 9.48 -2.13
C SER A 44 19.78 9.86 -3.37
N PRO A 45 19.70 11.15 -3.71
CA PRO A 45 18.88 11.62 -4.85
C PRO A 45 19.27 11.02 -6.20
N LEU A 46 20.58 10.76 -6.43
CA LEU A 46 21.10 10.22 -7.69
C LEU A 46 21.07 8.68 -7.74
N HIS A 47 21.14 8.01 -6.60
CA HIS A 47 21.24 6.54 -6.51
C HIS A 47 20.37 5.99 -5.36
N PRO A 48 19.04 6.23 -5.38
CA PRO A 48 18.17 5.79 -4.28
C PRO A 48 18.16 4.28 -4.09
N GLU A 49 18.42 3.49 -5.14
CA GLU A 49 18.49 2.04 -5.09
C GLU A 49 19.59 1.50 -4.16
N LYS A 50 20.67 2.25 -4.00
CA LYS A 50 21.81 1.86 -3.14
C LYS A 50 21.49 1.96 -1.64
N VAL A 51 20.46 2.70 -1.28
CA VAL A 51 20.08 2.99 0.12
C VAL A 51 18.72 2.40 0.51
N ASN A 52 18.12 1.54 -0.33
CA ASN A 52 16.79 0.96 -0.10
C ASN A 52 16.67 0.26 1.26
N ARG A 53 17.70 -0.47 1.70
CA ARG A 53 17.71 -1.13 3.01
C ARG A 53 17.68 -0.10 4.13
N GLN A 54 18.55 0.91 4.06
CA GLN A 54 18.61 1.98 5.05
C GLN A 54 17.30 2.78 5.12
N ALA A 55 16.70 3.07 3.96
CA ALA A 55 15.40 3.74 3.89
C ALA A 55 14.29 2.91 4.54
N GLY A 56 14.28 1.59 4.33
CA GLY A 56 13.36 0.67 5.00
C GLY A 56 13.52 0.66 6.51
N GLU A 57 14.76 0.62 7.01
CA GLU A 57 15.07 0.68 8.45
C GLU A 57 14.61 2.01 9.06
N LEU A 58 14.86 3.13 8.39
CA LEU A 58 14.40 4.45 8.83
C LEU A 58 12.87 4.56 8.82
N MET A 59 12.21 4.02 7.82
CA MET A 59 10.74 3.97 7.75
C MET A 59 10.16 3.22 8.96
N ILE A 60 10.73 2.07 9.32
CA ILE A 60 10.29 1.31 10.51
C ILE A 60 10.55 2.08 11.81
N LYS A 61 11.71 2.71 11.95
CA LYS A 61 12.00 3.58 13.10
C LYS A 61 10.98 4.70 13.22
N ARG A 62 10.65 5.37 12.10
CA ARG A 62 9.64 6.45 12.10
C ARG A 62 8.25 5.93 12.42
N PHE A 63 7.87 4.75 11.89
CA PHE A 63 6.61 4.08 12.24
C PHE A 63 6.48 3.90 13.76
N HIS A 64 7.51 3.36 14.41
CA HIS A 64 7.52 3.20 15.87
C HIS A 64 7.48 4.53 16.61
N SER A 65 8.18 5.55 16.12
CA SER A 65 8.12 6.90 16.70
C SER A 65 6.70 7.47 16.66
N CYS A 66 5.99 7.35 15.53
CA CYS A 66 4.60 7.78 15.39
C CYS A 66 3.68 7.04 16.38
N VAL A 67 3.84 5.72 16.52
CA VAL A 67 3.06 4.94 17.49
C VAL A 67 3.34 5.41 18.91
N LYS A 68 4.60 5.62 19.29
CA LYS A 68 5.00 6.08 20.63
C LYS A 68 4.47 7.48 20.94
N SER A 69 4.47 8.39 19.96
CA SER A 69 3.97 9.77 20.12
C SER A 69 2.45 9.90 19.94
N ASN A 70 1.73 8.80 19.74
CA ASN A 70 0.28 8.79 19.47
C ASN A 70 -0.12 9.64 18.23
N THR A 71 0.77 9.77 17.26
CA THR A 71 0.54 10.53 16.03
C THR A 71 -0.25 9.69 15.04
N SER A 72 -1.34 10.23 14.48
CA SER A 72 -2.04 9.59 13.34
C SER A 72 -1.20 9.73 12.07
N PHE A 73 -1.02 8.64 11.35
CA PHE A 73 -0.15 8.62 10.18
C PHE A 73 -0.62 7.63 9.12
N ALA A 74 -0.11 7.85 7.90
CA ALA A 74 -0.27 6.91 6.80
C ALA A 74 1.10 6.35 6.39
N PHE A 75 1.11 5.14 5.83
CA PHE A 75 2.30 4.58 5.23
C PHE A 75 1.99 3.82 3.95
N GLU A 76 2.96 3.80 3.03
CA GLU A 76 2.86 3.12 1.75
C GLU A 76 3.66 1.82 1.74
N THR A 77 3.08 0.76 1.14
CA THR A 77 3.74 -0.54 1.00
C THR A 77 3.23 -1.32 -0.22
N THR A 78 4.03 -2.26 -0.71
CA THR A 78 3.54 -3.27 -1.67
C THR A 78 2.74 -4.38 -0.99
N ALA A 79 2.72 -4.45 0.33
CA ALA A 79 2.17 -5.54 1.14
C ALA A 79 2.77 -6.93 0.85
N SER A 80 3.84 -7.02 0.05
CA SER A 80 4.46 -8.29 -0.35
C SER A 80 5.26 -8.97 0.78
N GLY A 81 5.62 -8.23 1.83
CA GLY A 81 6.27 -8.72 3.04
C GLY A 81 5.31 -8.87 4.21
N LEU A 82 5.73 -9.62 5.24
CA LEU A 82 4.96 -9.84 6.46
C LEU A 82 5.36 -8.90 7.61
N THR A 83 6.40 -8.10 7.41
CA THR A 83 7.00 -7.23 8.44
C THR A 83 5.96 -6.32 9.10
N TYR A 84 5.09 -5.71 8.30
CA TYR A 84 4.09 -4.77 8.82
C TYR A 84 3.00 -5.43 9.67
N ALA A 85 2.78 -6.74 9.57
CA ALA A 85 1.76 -7.42 10.38
C ALA A 85 2.03 -7.27 11.88
N THR A 86 3.29 -7.47 12.30
CA THR A 86 3.68 -7.28 13.70
C THR A 86 3.54 -5.83 14.15
N HIS A 87 3.92 -4.88 13.29
CA HIS A 87 3.82 -3.46 13.59
C HIS A 87 2.36 -2.99 13.70
N LEU A 88 1.48 -3.48 12.81
CA LEU A 88 0.03 -3.19 12.88
C LEU A 88 -0.61 -3.79 14.14
N LYS A 89 -0.25 -5.03 14.52
CA LYS A 89 -0.71 -5.63 15.79
C LYS A 89 -0.31 -4.77 16.99
N ASN A 90 0.94 -4.27 17.00
CA ASN A 90 1.41 -3.39 18.05
C ASN A 90 0.67 -2.04 18.06
N ALA A 91 0.46 -1.42 16.91
CA ALA A 91 -0.32 -0.19 16.81
C ALA A 91 -1.76 -0.40 17.32
N LYS A 92 -2.40 -1.51 16.96
CA LYS A 92 -3.76 -1.85 17.43
C LYS A 92 -3.81 -2.00 18.96
N LYS A 93 -2.82 -2.67 19.58
CA LYS A 93 -2.68 -2.75 21.05
C LYS A 93 -2.51 -1.38 21.69
N ASN A 94 -1.96 -0.41 20.98
CA ASN A 94 -1.82 0.99 21.43
C ASN A 94 -3.04 1.85 21.08
N GLY A 95 -4.17 1.25 20.69
CA GLY A 95 -5.45 1.93 20.46
C GLY A 95 -5.57 2.67 19.14
N TYR A 96 -4.81 2.26 18.11
CA TYR A 96 -4.98 2.76 16.75
C TYR A 96 -6.13 2.05 16.04
N GLU A 97 -6.95 2.82 15.34
CA GLU A 97 -7.82 2.34 14.28
C GLU A 97 -6.98 2.10 13.03
N ILE A 98 -7.02 0.88 12.50
CA ILE A 98 -6.27 0.47 11.31
C ILE A 98 -7.16 0.59 10.08
N ASN A 99 -6.79 1.49 9.18
CA ASN A 99 -7.48 1.71 7.91
C ASN A 99 -6.64 1.15 6.76
N LEU A 100 -7.22 0.35 5.89
CA LEU A 100 -6.56 -0.24 4.73
C LEU A 100 -7.12 0.37 3.45
N MET A 101 -6.25 0.90 2.60
CA MET A 101 -6.57 1.22 1.21
C MET A 101 -5.71 0.33 0.30
N TYR A 102 -6.33 -0.53 -0.48
CA TYR A 102 -5.62 -1.38 -1.43
C TYR A 102 -5.94 -0.98 -2.87
N LEU A 103 -4.91 -0.66 -3.64
CA LEU A 103 -5.01 -0.33 -5.06
C LEU A 103 -4.63 -1.57 -5.88
N TRP A 104 -5.62 -2.19 -6.47
CA TRP A 104 -5.43 -3.32 -7.38
C TRP A 104 -5.24 -2.84 -8.82
N ILE A 105 -4.51 -3.63 -9.60
CA ILE A 105 -4.40 -3.54 -11.06
C ILE A 105 -4.50 -4.95 -11.64
N ALA A 106 -5.01 -5.05 -12.88
CA ALA A 106 -5.53 -6.30 -13.42
C ALA A 106 -4.50 -7.43 -13.59
N ASN A 107 -3.23 -7.10 -13.83
CA ASN A 107 -2.18 -8.10 -14.05
C ASN A 107 -0.77 -7.52 -13.83
N PRO A 108 0.26 -8.37 -13.67
CA PRO A 108 1.64 -7.92 -13.46
C PRO A 108 2.24 -7.22 -14.69
N ASP A 109 1.79 -7.53 -15.91
CA ASP A 109 2.28 -6.85 -17.12
C ASP A 109 1.95 -5.36 -17.12
N GLN A 110 0.77 -5.02 -16.62
CA GLN A 110 0.38 -3.63 -16.42
C GLN A 110 1.28 -2.94 -15.38
N ALA A 111 1.65 -3.64 -14.31
CA ALA A 111 2.60 -3.14 -13.31
C ALA A 111 3.97 -2.86 -13.97
N ILE A 112 4.48 -3.80 -14.76
CA ILE A 112 5.77 -3.70 -15.48
C ILE A 112 5.76 -2.49 -16.42
N LYS A 113 4.72 -2.35 -17.28
CA LYS A 113 4.59 -1.23 -18.21
C LYS A 113 4.58 0.11 -17.50
N ARG A 114 3.86 0.23 -16.37
CA ARG A 114 3.77 1.47 -15.59
C ARG A 114 5.08 1.81 -14.87
N VAL A 115 5.81 0.79 -14.37
CA VAL A 115 7.13 0.99 -13.79
C VAL A 115 8.12 1.44 -14.87
N ALA A 116 8.13 0.79 -16.06
CA ALA A 116 8.98 1.17 -17.17
C ALA A 116 8.72 2.62 -17.62
N PHE A 117 7.46 3.03 -17.76
CA PHE A 117 7.10 4.40 -18.07
C PHE A 117 7.62 5.40 -17.02
N ARG A 118 7.46 5.06 -15.73
CA ARG A 118 7.98 5.89 -14.62
C ARG A 118 9.49 6.04 -14.67
N VAL A 119 10.22 4.97 -15.04
CA VAL A 119 11.69 5.02 -15.20
C VAL A 119 12.11 5.98 -16.31
N GLN A 120 11.40 6.01 -17.46
CA GLN A 120 11.62 6.99 -18.52
C GLN A 120 11.44 8.42 -18.05
N GLN A 121 10.64 8.66 -17.01
CA GLN A 121 10.43 9.97 -16.36
C GLN A 121 11.41 10.23 -15.20
N GLY A 122 12.52 9.50 -15.11
CA GLY A 122 13.52 9.65 -14.05
C GLY A 122 13.17 8.96 -12.72
N GLY A 123 12.19 8.05 -12.73
CA GLY A 123 11.83 7.29 -11.55
C GLY A 123 12.74 6.08 -11.33
N HIS A 124 12.66 5.52 -10.12
CA HIS A 124 13.43 4.34 -9.70
C HIS A 124 13.03 3.09 -10.47
N ASN A 125 14.03 2.33 -10.95
CA ASN A 125 13.84 1.05 -11.60
C ASN A 125 13.66 -0.08 -10.57
N ILE A 126 12.84 -1.08 -10.94
CA ILE A 126 12.60 -2.29 -10.15
C ILE A 126 12.74 -3.49 -11.10
N PRO A 127 13.53 -4.51 -10.75
CA PRO A 127 13.63 -5.73 -11.55
C PRO A 127 12.26 -6.36 -11.82
N VAL A 128 12.07 -6.86 -13.04
CA VAL A 128 10.77 -7.41 -13.48
C VAL A 128 10.32 -8.57 -12.59
N GLU A 129 11.25 -9.44 -12.20
CA GLU A 129 10.96 -10.58 -11.32
C GLU A 129 10.44 -10.10 -9.95
N ASP A 130 10.98 -8.99 -9.44
CA ASP A 130 10.53 -8.40 -8.18
C ASP A 130 9.13 -7.80 -8.31
N ILE A 131 8.80 -7.19 -9.46
CA ILE A 131 7.46 -6.66 -9.71
C ILE A 131 6.45 -7.81 -9.71
N ILE A 132 6.72 -8.89 -10.43
CA ILE A 132 5.85 -10.07 -10.53
C ILE A 132 5.69 -10.72 -9.16
N ARG A 133 6.79 -11.00 -8.48
CA ARG A 133 6.79 -11.61 -7.14
C ARG A 133 6.00 -10.78 -6.14
N ARG A 134 6.20 -9.45 -6.12
CA ARG A 134 5.49 -8.53 -5.21
C ARG A 134 4.02 -8.40 -5.56
N TYR A 135 3.65 -8.52 -6.84
CA TYR A 135 2.27 -8.50 -7.28
C TYR A 135 1.46 -9.65 -6.63
N TYR A 136 1.87 -10.89 -6.83
CA TYR A 136 1.16 -12.05 -6.29
C TYR A 136 1.23 -12.15 -4.77
N ARG A 137 2.41 -11.92 -4.18
CA ARG A 137 2.58 -11.93 -2.73
C ARG A 137 1.76 -10.82 -2.05
N GLY A 138 1.68 -9.64 -2.65
CA GLY A 138 0.88 -8.53 -2.14
C GLY A 138 -0.59 -8.89 -2.08
N ILE A 139 -1.17 -9.42 -3.16
CA ILE A 139 -2.56 -9.87 -3.22
C ILE A 139 -2.82 -10.93 -2.14
N LYS A 140 -2.00 -11.98 -2.09
CA LYS A 140 -2.11 -13.05 -1.09
C LYS A 140 -2.10 -12.52 0.34
N ASN A 141 -1.16 -11.64 0.65
CA ASN A 141 -1.03 -11.09 2.00
C ASN A 141 -2.19 -10.14 2.36
N ILE A 142 -2.72 -9.38 1.40
CA ILE A 142 -3.89 -8.53 1.62
C ILE A 142 -5.07 -9.40 2.02
N LEU A 143 -5.41 -10.43 1.26
CA LEU A 143 -6.58 -11.26 1.53
C LEU A 143 -6.42 -12.09 2.82
N ASN A 144 -5.27 -12.74 3.00
CA ASN A 144 -5.08 -13.73 4.05
C ASN A 144 -4.59 -13.14 5.39
N LEU A 145 -4.12 -11.88 5.40
CA LEU A 145 -3.51 -11.31 6.59
C LEU A 145 -3.99 -9.88 6.88
N TYR A 146 -3.73 -8.93 5.98
CA TYR A 146 -3.90 -7.52 6.30
C TYR A 146 -5.37 -7.10 6.40
N LEU A 147 -6.24 -7.68 5.58
CA LEU A 147 -7.67 -7.37 5.56
C LEU A 147 -8.36 -7.74 6.90
N SER A 148 -7.97 -8.86 7.51
CA SER A 148 -8.50 -9.27 8.82
C SER A 148 -8.01 -8.36 9.96
N MET A 149 -6.87 -7.70 9.80
CA MET A 149 -6.30 -6.79 10.79
C MET A 149 -6.90 -5.38 10.71
N ALA A 150 -7.46 -5.00 9.55
CA ALA A 150 -8.02 -3.69 9.32
C ALA A 150 -9.39 -3.53 9.98
N ASP A 151 -9.63 -2.38 10.59
CA ASP A 151 -10.93 -1.98 11.14
C ASP A 151 -11.84 -1.45 10.03
N THR A 152 -11.25 -0.70 9.08
CA THR A 152 -11.91 -0.32 7.82
C THR A 152 -11.04 -0.72 6.62
N ALA A 153 -11.66 -0.98 5.48
CA ALA A 153 -10.93 -1.28 4.26
C ALA A 153 -11.62 -0.73 3.02
N LEU A 154 -10.81 -0.29 2.06
CA LEU A 154 -11.25 0.14 0.74
C LEU A 154 -10.36 -0.51 -0.32
N ILE A 155 -10.94 -1.37 -1.14
CA ILE A 155 -10.25 -2.05 -2.22
C ILE A 155 -10.72 -1.43 -3.54
N LEU A 156 -9.78 -0.87 -4.29
CA LEU A 156 -10.02 -0.06 -5.48
C LEU A 156 -9.38 -0.67 -6.71
N ASP A 157 -10.11 -0.72 -7.81
CA ASP A 157 -9.54 -0.97 -9.13
C ASP A 157 -8.89 0.30 -9.67
N ASN A 158 -7.59 0.22 -9.92
CA ASN A 158 -6.81 1.27 -10.58
C ASN A 158 -6.19 0.77 -11.90
N SER A 159 -6.85 -0.19 -12.57
CA SER A 159 -6.38 -0.74 -13.86
C SER A 159 -6.48 0.27 -14.98
N THR A 160 -7.52 1.12 -14.99
CA THR A 160 -7.72 2.13 -16.02
C THR A 160 -6.86 3.37 -15.76
N VAL A 161 -6.07 3.77 -16.75
CA VAL A 161 -5.25 4.99 -16.67
C VAL A 161 -6.09 6.19 -17.09
N GLY A 162 -6.01 7.29 -16.33
CA GLY A 162 -6.57 8.59 -16.76
C GLY A 162 -8.03 8.85 -16.42
N SER A 163 -8.79 7.89 -15.89
CA SER A 163 -10.22 8.09 -15.57
C SER A 163 -10.45 9.00 -14.34
N GLY A 164 -9.42 9.24 -13.52
CA GLY A 164 -9.55 9.97 -12.24
C GLY A 164 -10.42 9.25 -11.19
N ILE A 165 -11.39 8.49 -11.62
CA ILE A 165 -12.34 7.74 -10.78
C ILE A 165 -11.88 6.29 -10.68
N LYS A 166 -11.62 5.83 -9.46
CA LYS A 166 -11.32 4.43 -9.17
C LYS A 166 -12.62 3.71 -8.84
N LYS A 167 -12.81 2.52 -9.44
CA LYS A 167 -13.95 1.68 -9.11
C LYS A 167 -13.74 1.00 -7.77
N ILE A 168 -14.75 1.02 -6.92
CA ILE A 168 -14.72 0.27 -5.65
C ILE A 168 -14.97 -1.20 -5.98
N ILE A 169 -14.07 -2.07 -5.55
CA ILE A 169 -14.21 -3.53 -5.66
C ILE A 169 -14.87 -4.08 -4.40
N ALA A 170 -14.38 -3.65 -3.24
CA ALA A 170 -14.91 -4.05 -1.95
C ALA A 170 -14.64 -2.95 -0.90
N LYS A 171 -15.51 -2.87 0.10
CA LYS A 171 -15.36 -1.97 1.24
C LYS A 171 -15.70 -2.65 2.56
N LYS A 172 -15.05 -2.24 3.62
CA LYS A 172 -15.34 -2.62 5.01
C LYS A 172 -15.45 -1.37 5.85
N GLU A 173 -16.58 -1.16 6.47
CA GLU A 173 -16.79 -0.09 7.42
C GLU A 173 -16.52 -0.58 8.85
N LEU A 174 -16.28 0.35 9.77
CA LEU A 174 -15.97 0.04 11.17
C LEU A 174 -17.08 -0.78 11.82
N GLY A 175 -16.72 -1.95 12.37
CA GLY A 175 -17.65 -2.87 13.02
C GLY A 175 -18.49 -3.73 12.04
N LEU A 176 -18.34 -3.54 10.73
CA LEU A 176 -19.08 -4.28 9.72
C LEU A 176 -18.20 -5.32 9.01
N GLN A 177 -18.85 -6.26 8.33
CA GLN A 177 -18.17 -7.23 7.46
C GLN A 177 -17.79 -6.58 6.12
N LEU A 178 -16.88 -7.24 5.40
CA LEU A 178 -16.50 -6.82 4.05
C LEU A 178 -17.68 -6.94 3.11
N HIS A 179 -18.06 -5.85 2.46
CA HIS A 179 -19.06 -5.80 1.41
C HIS A 179 -18.38 -5.78 0.03
N ILE A 180 -18.79 -6.68 -0.86
CA ILE A 180 -18.24 -6.78 -2.22
C ILE A 180 -19.16 -5.99 -3.15
N GLU A 181 -18.59 -5.01 -3.85
CA GLU A 181 -19.31 -4.17 -4.84
C GLU A 181 -19.15 -4.72 -6.26
N ASP A 182 -18.01 -5.41 -6.55
CA ASP A 182 -17.70 -6.00 -7.84
C ASP A 182 -17.28 -7.45 -7.66
N ASN A 183 -18.23 -8.38 -7.83
CA ASN A 183 -17.98 -9.81 -7.63
C ASN A 183 -17.02 -10.39 -8.67
N GLU A 184 -17.08 -9.96 -9.94
CA GLU A 184 -16.23 -10.48 -11.01
C GLU A 184 -14.75 -10.17 -10.73
N ILE A 185 -14.44 -8.91 -10.38
CA ILE A 185 -13.06 -8.53 -10.05
C ILE A 185 -12.64 -9.17 -8.73
N TRP A 186 -13.54 -9.31 -7.76
CA TRP A 186 -13.23 -9.92 -6.48
C TRP A 186 -12.84 -11.39 -6.61
N GLU A 187 -13.58 -12.18 -7.38
CA GLU A 187 -13.26 -13.58 -7.68
C GLU A 187 -11.88 -13.69 -8.35
N LYS A 188 -11.59 -12.84 -9.32
CA LYS A 188 -10.28 -12.77 -9.96
C LYS A 188 -9.15 -12.47 -8.97
N ILE A 189 -9.36 -11.57 -8.02
CA ILE A 189 -8.38 -11.28 -6.95
C ILE A 189 -8.15 -12.52 -6.08
N GLN A 190 -9.21 -13.26 -5.75
CA GLN A 190 -9.11 -14.50 -4.97
C GLN A 190 -8.35 -15.60 -5.73
N GLU A 191 -8.60 -15.76 -7.02
CA GLU A 191 -7.85 -16.69 -7.87
C GLU A 191 -6.36 -16.34 -7.90
N LEU A 192 -6.02 -15.06 -8.10
CA LEU A 192 -4.64 -14.56 -8.13
C LEU A 192 -3.91 -14.77 -6.80
N ALA A 193 -4.61 -14.75 -5.66
CA ALA A 193 -4.02 -15.04 -4.35
C ALA A 193 -3.54 -16.49 -4.18
N ASN A 194 -4.11 -17.42 -4.96
CA ASN A 194 -3.79 -18.84 -4.94
C ASN A 194 -2.66 -19.22 -5.91
N VAL A 195 -2.25 -18.30 -6.78
CA VAL A 195 -1.12 -18.53 -7.70
C VAL A 195 0.16 -18.71 -6.89
N LYS A 196 0.88 -19.80 -7.14
CA LYS A 196 2.22 -20.01 -6.58
C LYS A 196 3.18 -19.06 -7.28
N GLY A 197 3.53 -17.97 -6.62
CA GLY A 197 4.52 -17.00 -7.08
C GLY A 197 5.93 -17.32 -6.56
#